data_f818d44936e0f144765b7319d52023ce
#
_entry.id   f818d44936e0f144765b7319d52023ce
#
_cell.length_a   1.000
_cell.length_b   1.000
_cell.length_c   1.000
_cell.angle_alpha   90.00
_cell.angle_beta   90.00
_cell.angle_gamma   90.00
#
_symmetry.space_group_name_H-M   'P 1'
#
loop_
_entity.id
_entity.type
_entity.pdbx_description
1 polymer ?
#
loop_
_entity_poly.entity_id
_entity_poly.type
_entity_poly.pdbx_seq_one_letter_code
_entity_poly.pdbx_strand_id
1 'polypeptide(L)'
;MSTKRTFGLILALCGLLAACATGRVTEMQRLQAQNSYERALNQINQGQTALAMSSLQEATGLNPGMALYHDTLGMLLLDLGRIDQAVAELKKSVDLDPHRGDTYFHLGTALAEARQWDGAVAAYRKAITQPSLTVTDYAHQNLGLALFHLGRYREAEDALRFALSVDPDLQAAYYNLGLVLTAEKRPDEAKAFFRRARQIAPESPFGRAAIERLRALGEGS
;
A
#
# COMPACT_ATOMS: atom_id res chain seq x y z
N MET A 1 51.66 -31.52 32.61
CA MET A 1 50.44 -30.75 32.92
C MET A 1 50.15 -29.65 31.88
N SER A 2 50.35 -29.89 30.61
CA SER A 2 50.21 -28.81 29.59
C SER A 2 49.20 -29.05 28.48
N THR A 3 48.63 -30.24 28.33
CA THR A 3 47.72 -30.60 27.21
C THR A 3 46.25 -30.32 27.45
N LYS A 4 45.82 -30.09 28.67
CA LYS A 4 44.38 -29.78 28.99
C LYS A 4 43.98 -28.30 28.81
N ARG A 5 44.96 -27.38 28.80
CA ARG A 5 44.67 -25.91 28.60
C ARG A 5 44.51 -25.52 27.17
N THR A 6 45.16 -26.20 26.22
CA THR A 6 45.03 -25.88 24.77
C THR A 6 43.75 -26.37 24.16
N PHE A 7 43.15 -27.46 24.66
CA PHE A 7 41.87 -27.96 24.16
C PHE A 7 40.67 -27.09 24.56
N GLY A 8 40.73 -26.45 25.73
CA GLY A 8 39.69 -25.52 26.20
C GLY A 8 39.64 -24.22 25.42
N LEU A 9 40.78 -23.70 24.93
CA LEU A 9 40.85 -22.46 24.16
C LEU A 9 40.34 -22.65 22.72
N ILE A 10 40.58 -23.78 22.10
CA ILE A 10 40.10 -24.11 20.75
C ILE A 10 38.57 -24.28 20.72
N LEU A 11 37.99 -24.94 21.71
CA LEU A 11 36.55 -25.09 21.85
C LEU A 11 35.84 -23.75 22.13
N ALA A 12 36.45 -22.87 22.93
CA ALA A 12 35.92 -21.54 23.19
C ALA A 12 35.96 -20.61 21.95
N LEU A 13 37.04 -20.71 21.13
CA LEU A 13 37.13 -19.96 19.87
C LEU A 13 36.13 -20.45 18.80
N CYS A 14 35.91 -21.78 18.71
CA CYS A 14 34.89 -22.33 17.80
C CYS A 14 33.47 -21.95 18.22
N GLY A 15 33.18 -21.88 19.53
CA GLY A 15 31.90 -21.42 20.06
C GLY A 15 31.62 -19.96 19.80
N LEU A 16 32.65 -19.09 19.86
CA LEU A 16 32.53 -17.66 19.56
C LEU A 16 32.36 -17.41 18.05
N LEU A 17 33.02 -18.18 17.18
CA LEU A 17 32.85 -18.08 15.72
C LEU A 17 31.49 -18.61 15.27
N ALA A 18 30.93 -19.63 15.92
CA ALA A 18 29.58 -20.13 15.65
C ALA A 18 28.49 -19.16 16.14
N ALA A 19 28.69 -18.43 17.25
CA ALA A 19 27.77 -17.42 17.74
C ALA A 19 27.73 -16.15 16.89
N CYS A 20 28.79 -15.87 16.12
CA CYS A 20 28.80 -14.73 15.16
C CYS A 20 28.19 -15.08 13.79
N ALA A 21 27.93 -16.34 13.50
CA ALA A 21 27.37 -16.81 12.22
C ALA A 21 25.84 -16.84 12.17
N THR A 22 25.16 -16.64 13.30
CA THR A 22 23.70 -16.68 13.36
C THR A 22 23.11 -15.27 13.31
N GLY A 23 22.79 -14.79 12.12
CA GLY A 23 21.91 -13.63 11.95
C GLY A 23 22.32 -12.55 10.94
N ARG A 24 23.54 -12.56 10.41
CA ARG A 24 23.93 -11.57 9.38
C ARG A 24 23.79 -12.16 7.98
N VAL A 25 22.92 -11.53 7.18
CA VAL A 25 22.83 -11.81 5.74
C VAL A 25 24.22 -11.57 5.11
N THR A 26 24.78 -12.60 4.46
CA THR A 26 26.09 -12.52 3.80
C THR A 26 26.00 -11.63 2.55
N GLU A 27 27.14 -11.11 2.10
CA GLU A 27 27.22 -10.33 0.85
C GLU A 27 26.71 -11.13 -0.36
N MET A 28 27.04 -12.42 -0.41
CA MET A 28 26.54 -13.34 -1.45
C MET A 28 25.01 -13.45 -1.42
N GLN A 29 24.41 -13.61 -0.24
CA GLN A 29 22.93 -13.66 -0.09
C GLN A 29 22.28 -12.34 -0.50
N ARG A 30 22.87 -11.19 -0.18
CA ARG A 30 22.36 -9.88 -0.61
C ARG A 30 22.35 -9.76 -2.12
N LEU A 31 23.45 -10.14 -2.77
CA LEU A 31 23.55 -10.11 -4.23
C LEU A 31 22.57 -11.07 -4.89
N GLN A 32 22.41 -12.28 -4.36
CA GLN A 32 21.42 -13.24 -4.84
C GLN A 32 19.99 -12.71 -4.66
N ALA A 33 19.67 -12.12 -3.50
CA ALA A 33 18.38 -11.50 -3.24
C ALA A 33 18.06 -10.37 -4.22
N GLN A 34 19.06 -9.51 -4.50
CA GLN A 34 18.92 -8.44 -5.48
C GLN A 34 18.64 -9.00 -6.87
N ASN A 35 19.41 -9.99 -7.33
CA ASN A 35 19.19 -10.63 -8.63
C ASN A 35 17.79 -11.26 -8.73
N SER A 36 17.31 -11.89 -7.65
CA SER A 36 15.95 -12.47 -7.61
C SER A 36 14.88 -11.39 -7.64
N TYR A 37 15.10 -10.25 -6.98
CA TYR A 37 14.21 -9.09 -7.03
C TYR A 37 14.16 -8.46 -8.42
N GLU A 38 15.29 -8.21 -9.06
CA GLU A 38 15.35 -7.67 -10.44
C GLU A 38 14.66 -8.62 -11.44
N ARG A 39 14.88 -9.93 -11.29
CA ARG A 39 14.16 -10.94 -12.07
C ARG A 39 12.65 -10.84 -11.85
N ALA A 40 12.21 -10.67 -10.60
CA ALA A 40 10.80 -10.52 -10.27
C ALA A 40 10.17 -9.28 -10.93
N LEU A 41 10.86 -8.13 -10.92
CA LEU A 41 10.38 -6.92 -11.59
C LEU A 41 10.21 -7.13 -13.11
N ASN A 42 11.17 -7.81 -13.74
CA ASN A 42 11.06 -8.15 -15.16
C ASN A 42 9.88 -9.09 -15.44
N GLN A 43 9.63 -10.06 -14.55
CA GLN A 43 8.51 -11.00 -14.67
C GLN A 43 7.16 -10.29 -14.45
N ILE A 44 7.07 -9.32 -13.54
CA ILE A 44 5.89 -8.46 -13.37
C ILE A 44 5.60 -7.70 -14.67
N ASN A 45 6.61 -7.05 -15.25
CA ASN A 45 6.47 -6.31 -16.49
C ASN A 45 6.04 -7.18 -17.68
N GLN A 46 6.36 -8.48 -17.64
CA GLN A 46 5.96 -9.47 -18.65
C GLN A 46 4.62 -10.14 -18.34
N GLY A 47 3.94 -9.78 -17.23
CA GLY A 47 2.71 -10.42 -16.80
C GLY A 47 2.88 -11.86 -16.26
N GLN A 48 4.13 -12.27 -15.98
CA GLN A 48 4.47 -13.61 -15.48
C GLN A 48 4.31 -13.70 -13.95
N THR A 49 3.10 -13.46 -13.47
CA THR A 49 2.77 -13.25 -12.06
C THR A 49 3.22 -14.39 -11.13
N ALA A 50 3.04 -15.66 -11.56
CA ALA A 50 3.44 -16.81 -10.74
C ALA A 50 4.97 -16.91 -10.55
N LEU A 51 5.73 -16.60 -11.60
CA LEU A 51 7.19 -16.57 -11.55
C LEU A 51 7.68 -15.38 -10.70
N ALA A 52 7.06 -14.21 -10.87
CA ALA A 52 7.36 -13.02 -10.07
C ALA A 52 7.14 -13.28 -8.57
N MET A 53 6.05 -13.94 -8.21
CA MET A 53 5.78 -14.36 -6.84
C MET A 53 6.90 -15.22 -6.26
N SER A 54 7.33 -16.26 -7.00
CA SER A 54 8.42 -17.14 -6.57
C SER A 54 9.74 -16.38 -6.41
N SER A 55 10.06 -15.49 -7.37
CA SER A 55 11.28 -14.69 -7.31
C SER A 55 11.28 -13.68 -6.16
N LEU A 56 10.13 -13.06 -5.82
CA LEU A 56 9.99 -12.18 -4.66
C LEU A 56 10.10 -12.95 -3.34
N GLN A 57 9.52 -14.14 -3.26
CA GLN A 57 9.65 -15.01 -2.08
C GLN A 57 11.11 -15.44 -1.87
N GLU A 58 11.83 -15.73 -2.94
CA GLU A 58 13.27 -16.01 -2.87
C GLU A 58 14.05 -14.78 -2.37
N ALA A 59 13.77 -13.59 -2.92
CA ALA A 59 14.44 -12.36 -2.50
C ALA A 59 14.21 -12.03 -1.01
N THR A 60 12.95 -12.12 -0.55
CA THR A 60 12.59 -11.91 0.87
C THR A 60 13.19 -12.97 1.80
N GLY A 61 13.31 -14.21 1.34
CA GLY A 61 13.94 -15.30 2.10
C GLY A 61 15.46 -15.14 2.25
N LEU A 62 16.14 -14.68 1.18
CA LEU A 62 17.59 -14.44 1.17
C LEU A 62 17.99 -13.17 1.94
N ASN A 63 17.18 -12.13 1.89
CA ASN A 63 17.42 -10.87 2.61
C ASN A 63 16.13 -10.32 3.23
N PRO A 64 15.68 -10.88 4.35
CA PRO A 64 14.42 -10.51 5.00
C PRO A 64 14.42 -9.11 5.63
N GLY A 65 15.55 -8.44 5.70
CA GLY A 65 15.66 -7.08 6.22
C GLY A 65 15.45 -5.98 5.17
N MET A 66 15.13 -6.32 3.92
CA MET A 66 14.96 -5.33 2.85
C MET A 66 13.48 -4.95 2.70
N ALA A 67 13.09 -3.81 3.24
CA ALA A 67 11.70 -3.30 3.19
C ALA A 67 11.09 -3.32 1.79
N LEU A 68 11.86 -2.91 0.77
CA LEU A 68 11.41 -2.84 -0.61
C LEU A 68 10.92 -4.19 -1.16
N TYR A 69 11.56 -5.30 -0.76
CA TYR A 69 11.16 -6.63 -1.26
C TYR A 69 9.80 -7.04 -0.68
N HIS A 70 9.56 -6.73 0.61
CA HIS A 70 8.28 -6.97 1.27
C HIS A 70 7.17 -6.07 0.72
N ASP A 71 7.49 -4.80 0.41
CA ASP A 71 6.55 -3.87 -0.23
C ASP A 71 6.09 -4.40 -1.59
N THR A 72 7.04 -4.75 -2.46
CA THR A 72 6.73 -5.26 -3.81
C THR A 72 5.98 -6.59 -3.76
N LEU A 73 6.35 -7.49 -2.82
CA LEU A 73 5.62 -8.74 -2.62
C LEU A 73 4.18 -8.48 -2.12
N GLY A 74 4.03 -7.53 -1.20
CA GLY A 74 2.72 -7.11 -0.68
C GLY A 74 1.81 -6.56 -1.78
N MET A 75 2.35 -5.72 -2.66
CA MET A 75 1.60 -5.19 -3.82
C MET A 75 1.19 -6.31 -4.78
N LEU A 76 2.09 -7.23 -5.13
CA LEU A 76 1.76 -8.36 -5.99
C LEU A 76 0.69 -9.28 -5.36
N LEU A 77 0.74 -9.47 -4.04
CA LEU A 77 -0.29 -10.23 -3.31
C LEU A 77 -1.65 -9.52 -3.33
N LEU A 78 -1.65 -8.19 -3.23
CA LEU A 78 -2.86 -7.37 -3.32
C LEU A 78 -3.51 -7.51 -4.71
N ASP A 79 -2.73 -7.40 -5.78
CA ASP A 79 -3.19 -7.58 -7.16
C ASP A 79 -3.78 -8.99 -7.41
N LEU A 80 -3.28 -9.98 -6.69
CA LEU A 80 -3.80 -11.36 -6.72
C LEU A 80 -5.02 -11.60 -5.81
N GLY A 81 -5.51 -10.58 -5.11
CA GLY A 81 -6.60 -10.69 -4.15
C GLY A 81 -6.23 -11.45 -2.86
N ARG A 82 -4.93 -11.69 -2.59
CA ARG A 82 -4.44 -12.37 -1.38
C ARG A 82 -4.26 -11.37 -0.24
N ILE A 83 -5.37 -10.73 0.16
CA ILE A 83 -5.40 -9.52 0.97
C ILE A 83 -4.70 -9.69 2.32
N ASP A 84 -4.99 -10.76 3.08
CA ASP A 84 -4.37 -10.97 4.41
C ASP A 84 -2.86 -11.11 4.32
N GLN A 85 -2.36 -11.75 3.26
CA GLN A 85 -0.92 -11.92 3.05
C GLN A 85 -0.28 -10.61 2.60
N ALA A 86 -0.97 -9.80 1.76
CA ALA A 86 -0.54 -8.47 1.39
C ALA A 86 -0.37 -7.58 2.63
N VAL A 87 -1.37 -7.55 3.50
CA VAL A 87 -1.30 -6.80 4.78
C VAL A 87 -0.12 -7.25 5.63
N ALA A 88 0.14 -8.56 5.71
CA ALA A 88 1.25 -9.09 6.50
C ALA A 88 2.62 -8.65 5.94
N GLU A 89 2.82 -8.72 4.62
CA GLU A 89 4.08 -8.33 4.00
C GLU A 89 4.28 -6.79 4.05
N LEU A 90 3.22 -5.99 3.82
CA LEU A 90 3.28 -4.54 3.90
C LEU A 90 3.53 -4.05 5.35
N LYS A 91 2.99 -4.73 6.37
CA LYS A 91 3.34 -4.45 7.77
C LYS A 91 4.83 -4.70 8.05
N LYS A 92 5.38 -5.82 7.59
CA LYS A 92 6.83 -6.05 7.69
C LYS A 92 7.64 -4.95 7.02
N SER A 93 7.20 -4.48 5.85
CA SER A 93 7.89 -3.42 5.13
C SER A 93 7.91 -2.11 5.90
N VAL A 94 6.79 -1.66 6.48
CA VAL A 94 6.75 -0.43 7.29
C VAL A 94 7.50 -0.56 8.62
N ASP A 95 7.58 -1.76 9.18
CA ASP A 95 8.38 -2.04 10.39
C ASP A 95 9.89 -1.96 10.09
N LEU A 96 10.31 -2.39 8.90
CA LEU A 96 11.70 -2.34 8.44
C LEU A 96 12.15 -0.94 8.03
N ASP A 97 11.27 -0.17 7.39
CA ASP A 97 11.54 1.22 6.99
C ASP A 97 10.30 2.10 7.21
N PRO A 98 10.19 2.73 8.39
CA PRO A 98 9.04 3.55 8.77
C PRO A 98 8.98 4.93 8.10
N HIS A 99 9.91 5.25 7.20
CA HIS A 99 9.96 6.54 6.49
C HIS A 99 9.47 6.46 5.05
N ARG A 100 9.04 5.29 4.59
CA ARG A 100 8.52 5.08 3.22
C ARG A 100 7.03 5.40 3.13
N GLY A 101 6.72 6.60 2.63
CA GLY A 101 5.32 7.06 2.46
C GLY A 101 4.50 6.14 1.55
N ASP A 102 5.07 5.73 0.42
CA ASP A 102 4.37 4.86 -0.54
C ASP A 102 4.02 3.50 0.08
N THR A 103 4.89 2.92 0.94
CA THR A 103 4.56 1.66 1.63
C THR A 103 3.39 1.81 2.60
N TYR A 104 3.28 2.93 3.31
CA TYR A 104 2.09 3.21 4.13
C TYR A 104 0.83 3.40 3.26
N PHE A 105 0.95 4.01 2.09
CA PHE A 105 -0.15 4.10 1.13
C PHE A 105 -0.61 2.71 0.67
N HIS A 106 0.33 1.83 0.29
CA HIS A 106 0.03 0.45 -0.08
C HIS A 106 -0.61 -0.33 1.07
N LEU A 107 -0.10 -0.18 2.30
CA LEU A 107 -0.70 -0.79 3.49
C LEU A 107 -2.13 -0.28 3.73
N GLY A 108 -2.36 1.02 3.57
CA GLY A 108 -3.69 1.61 3.65
C GLY A 108 -4.64 1.01 2.64
N THR A 109 -4.20 0.81 1.40
CA THR A 109 -4.98 0.18 0.32
C THR A 109 -5.31 -1.27 0.66
N ALA A 110 -4.33 -2.06 1.10
CA ALA A 110 -4.57 -3.45 1.49
C ALA A 110 -5.55 -3.57 2.69
N LEU A 111 -5.44 -2.65 3.66
CA LEU A 111 -6.37 -2.60 4.80
C LEU A 111 -7.78 -2.17 4.38
N ALA A 112 -7.91 -1.26 3.42
CA ALA A 112 -9.21 -0.85 2.86
C ALA A 112 -9.88 -2.02 2.11
N GLU A 113 -9.13 -2.77 1.31
CA GLU A 113 -9.61 -4.00 0.65
C GLU A 113 -10.04 -5.07 1.68
N ALA A 114 -9.33 -5.17 2.81
CA ALA A 114 -9.73 -6.00 3.95
C ALA A 114 -10.93 -5.43 4.74
N ARG A 115 -11.46 -4.26 4.35
CA ARG A 115 -12.49 -3.49 5.07
C ARG A 115 -12.09 -3.11 6.51
N GLN A 116 -10.82 -3.06 6.80
CA GLN A 116 -10.25 -2.60 8.07
C GLN A 116 -10.09 -1.08 8.03
N TRP A 117 -11.22 -0.35 8.00
CA TRP A 117 -11.27 1.09 7.68
C TRP A 117 -10.46 1.96 8.65
N ASP A 118 -10.51 1.68 9.96
CA ASP A 118 -9.71 2.43 10.94
C ASP A 118 -8.21 2.26 10.71
N GLY A 119 -7.77 1.04 10.39
CA GLY A 119 -6.38 0.74 10.02
C GLY A 119 -5.98 1.44 8.72
N ALA A 120 -6.86 1.44 7.71
CA ALA A 120 -6.64 2.15 6.46
C ALA A 120 -6.47 3.65 6.67
N VAL A 121 -7.35 4.28 7.45
CA VAL A 121 -7.24 5.71 7.82
C VAL A 121 -5.91 6.01 8.51
N ALA A 122 -5.50 5.16 9.47
CA ALA A 122 -4.23 5.35 10.17
C ALA A 122 -3.03 5.25 9.22
N ALA A 123 -3.03 4.26 8.32
CA ALA A 123 -1.97 4.07 7.33
C ALA A 123 -1.91 5.21 6.32
N TYR A 124 -3.03 5.65 5.74
CA TYR A 124 -3.05 6.79 4.80
C TYR A 124 -2.60 8.09 5.47
N ARG A 125 -3.04 8.36 6.71
CA ARG A 125 -2.56 9.54 7.46
C ARG A 125 -1.05 9.48 7.69
N LYS A 126 -0.51 8.30 8.00
CA LYS A 126 0.93 8.12 8.15
C LYS A 126 1.65 8.33 6.82
N ALA A 127 1.12 7.82 5.70
CA ALA A 127 1.66 8.05 4.35
C ALA A 127 1.79 9.55 4.05
N ILE A 128 0.71 10.32 4.26
CA ILE A 128 0.63 11.76 3.97
C ILE A 128 1.66 12.57 4.77
N THR A 129 2.06 12.10 5.95
CA THR A 129 3.11 12.78 6.76
C THR A 129 4.53 12.48 6.28
N GLN A 130 4.73 11.56 5.34
CA GLN A 130 6.07 11.20 4.86
C GLN A 130 6.45 12.03 3.63
N PRO A 131 7.63 12.68 3.62
CA PRO A 131 8.10 13.43 2.45
C PRO A 131 8.37 12.55 1.21
N SER A 132 8.50 11.25 1.40
CA SER A 132 8.74 10.26 0.34
C SER A 132 7.48 9.79 -0.36
N LEU A 133 6.29 10.28 0.03
CA LEU A 133 5.03 9.92 -0.64
C LEU A 133 4.97 10.55 -2.05
N THR A 134 4.80 9.70 -3.05
CA THR A 134 4.74 10.13 -4.46
C THR A 134 3.32 10.38 -4.98
N VAL A 135 2.31 9.82 -4.31
CA VAL A 135 0.89 9.80 -4.75
C VAL A 135 -0.03 10.51 -3.75
N THR A 136 0.28 11.77 -3.45
CA THR A 136 -0.42 12.54 -2.41
C THR A 136 -1.92 12.71 -2.68
N ASP A 137 -2.32 12.94 -3.93
CA ASP A 137 -3.70 13.05 -4.40
C ASP A 137 -4.48 11.74 -4.16
N TYR A 138 -3.94 10.60 -4.59
CA TYR A 138 -4.55 9.28 -4.35
C TYR A 138 -4.59 8.92 -2.86
N ALA A 139 -3.58 9.30 -2.08
CA ALA A 139 -3.58 9.05 -0.64
C ALA A 139 -4.70 9.82 0.07
N HIS A 140 -4.93 11.08 -0.29
CA HIS A 140 -6.04 11.87 0.24
C HIS A 140 -7.40 11.37 -0.26
N GLN A 141 -7.51 10.96 -1.53
CA GLN A 141 -8.74 10.39 -2.09
C GLN A 141 -9.12 9.09 -1.36
N ASN A 142 -8.16 8.18 -1.16
CA ASN A 142 -8.40 6.91 -0.48
C ASN A 142 -8.65 7.09 1.02
N LEU A 143 -7.99 8.07 1.66
CA LEU A 143 -8.30 8.50 3.03
C LEU A 143 -9.76 8.96 3.13
N GLY A 144 -10.20 9.80 2.19
CA GLY A 144 -11.58 10.29 2.14
C GLY A 144 -12.59 9.16 1.99
N LEU A 145 -12.32 8.18 1.12
CA LEU A 145 -13.17 7.01 0.95
C LEU A 145 -13.22 6.14 2.22
N ALA A 146 -12.09 5.90 2.87
CA ALA A 146 -12.05 5.13 4.13
C ALA A 146 -12.82 5.85 5.25
N LEU A 147 -12.67 7.17 5.36
CA LEU A 147 -13.43 8.00 6.31
C LEU A 147 -14.94 8.01 6.02
N PHE A 148 -15.35 8.00 4.76
CA PHE A 148 -16.75 7.84 4.37
C PHE A 148 -17.33 6.52 4.87
N HIS A 149 -16.61 5.42 4.73
CA HIS A 149 -17.06 4.11 5.24
C HIS A 149 -17.17 4.07 6.77
N LEU A 150 -16.42 4.89 7.49
CA LEU A 150 -16.53 5.07 8.93
C LEU A 150 -17.64 6.06 9.36
N GLY A 151 -18.35 6.67 8.40
CA GLY A 151 -19.34 7.71 8.70
C GLY A 151 -18.74 9.06 9.12
N ARG A 152 -17.43 9.24 8.98
CA ARG A 152 -16.68 10.46 9.33
C ARG A 152 -16.73 11.47 8.17
N TYR A 153 -17.96 11.90 7.82
CA TYR A 153 -18.22 12.60 6.55
C TYR A 153 -17.48 13.93 6.41
N ARG A 154 -17.42 14.75 7.47
CA ARG A 154 -16.67 16.03 7.40
C ARG A 154 -15.20 15.84 7.09
N GLU A 155 -14.55 14.89 7.74
CA GLU A 155 -13.15 14.58 7.50
C GLU A 155 -12.94 13.97 6.10
N ALA A 156 -13.92 13.17 5.62
CA ALA A 156 -13.92 12.65 4.26
C ALA A 156 -14.02 13.78 3.23
N GLU A 157 -14.92 14.76 3.44
CA GLU A 157 -15.05 15.94 2.58
C GLU A 157 -13.73 16.71 2.51
N ASP A 158 -13.10 17.00 3.66
CA ASP A 158 -11.82 17.73 3.72
C ASP A 158 -10.71 16.99 2.94
N ALA A 159 -10.58 15.68 3.15
CA ALA A 159 -9.59 14.86 2.46
C ALA A 159 -9.81 14.85 0.94
N LEU A 160 -11.06 14.67 0.48
CA LEU A 160 -11.39 14.63 -0.94
C LEU A 160 -11.20 16.01 -1.61
N ARG A 161 -11.54 17.10 -0.93
CA ARG A 161 -11.28 18.46 -1.43
C ARG A 161 -9.79 18.73 -1.55
N PHE A 162 -8.99 18.24 -0.60
CA PHE A 162 -7.54 18.35 -0.69
C PHE A 162 -7.02 17.54 -1.91
N ALA A 163 -7.47 16.29 -2.11
CA ALA A 163 -7.11 15.51 -3.29
C ALA A 163 -7.37 16.29 -4.60
N LEU A 164 -8.55 16.91 -4.71
CA LEU A 164 -8.92 17.75 -5.88
C LEU A 164 -8.12 19.06 -6.00
N SER A 165 -7.53 19.56 -4.92
CA SER A 165 -6.61 20.70 -5.00
C SER A 165 -5.24 20.32 -5.56
N VAL A 166 -4.84 19.06 -5.42
CA VAL A 166 -3.60 18.49 -5.96
C VAL A 166 -3.81 18.04 -7.42
N ASP A 167 -4.85 17.24 -7.66
CA ASP A 167 -5.27 16.82 -9.02
C ASP A 167 -6.72 17.21 -9.28
N PRO A 168 -6.97 18.31 -10.04
CA PRO A 168 -8.31 18.77 -10.39
C PRO A 168 -9.07 17.85 -11.36
N ASP A 169 -8.43 16.85 -11.95
CA ASP A 169 -9.07 15.90 -12.87
C ASP A 169 -9.25 14.50 -12.24
N LEU A 170 -9.01 14.36 -10.94
CA LEU A 170 -9.18 13.11 -10.22
C LEU A 170 -10.66 12.71 -10.10
N GLN A 171 -11.16 12.04 -11.14
CA GLN A 171 -12.57 11.66 -11.29
C GLN A 171 -13.16 10.93 -10.08
N ALA A 172 -12.41 9.99 -9.51
CA ALA A 172 -12.84 9.22 -8.36
C ALA A 172 -13.11 10.12 -7.13
N ALA A 173 -12.30 11.17 -6.93
CA ALA A 173 -12.50 12.11 -5.82
C ALA A 173 -13.79 12.92 -5.98
N TYR A 174 -14.14 13.35 -7.18
CA TYR A 174 -15.44 13.99 -7.45
C TYR A 174 -16.61 13.06 -7.15
N TYR A 175 -16.55 11.81 -7.61
CA TYR A 175 -17.58 10.83 -7.33
C TYR A 175 -17.74 10.58 -5.83
N ASN A 176 -16.64 10.33 -5.12
CA ASN A 176 -16.64 10.07 -3.69
C ASN A 176 -17.14 11.27 -2.88
N LEU A 177 -16.78 12.50 -3.29
CA LEU A 177 -17.29 13.71 -2.65
C LEU A 177 -18.82 13.87 -2.84
N GLY A 178 -19.33 13.51 -4.00
CA GLY A 178 -20.77 13.40 -4.23
C GLY A 178 -21.46 12.40 -3.30
N LEU A 179 -20.83 11.25 -3.02
CA LEU A 179 -21.35 10.27 -2.06
C LEU A 179 -21.35 10.84 -0.63
N VAL A 180 -20.28 11.49 -0.20
CA VAL A 180 -20.17 12.12 1.11
C VAL A 180 -21.28 13.16 1.30
N LEU A 181 -21.45 14.09 0.35
CA LEU A 181 -22.48 15.13 0.41
C LEU A 181 -23.90 14.58 0.39
N THR A 182 -24.12 13.47 -0.33
CA THR A 182 -25.42 12.77 -0.29
C THR A 182 -25.70 12.21 1.11
N ALA A 183 -24.70 11.62 1.76
CA ALA A 183 -24.82 11.08 3.12
C ALA A 183 -25.05 12.21 4.15
N GLU A 184 -24.49 13.38 3.92
CA GLU A 184 -24.71 14.60 4.72
C GLU A 184 -26.05 15.31 4.43
N LYS A 185 -26.90 14.75 3.55
CA LYS A 185 -28.18 15.34 3.12
C LYS A 185 -28.04 16.70 2.42
N ARG A 186 -26.98 16.85 1.62
CA ARG A 186 -26.68 18.02 0.78
C ARG A 186 -26.79 17.65 -0.72
N PRO A 187 -27.99 17.23 -1.21
CA PRO A 187 -28.13 16.63 -2.54
C PRO A 187 -27.82 17.59 -3.69
N ASP A 188 -28.09 18.89 -3.54
CA ASP A 188 -27.84 19.84 -4.63
C ASP A 188 -26.35 20.08 -4.86
N GLU A 189 -25.56 20.08 -3.78
CA GLU A 189 -24.11 20.12 -3.88
C GLU A 189 -23.57 18.79 -4.45
N ALA A 190 -24.09 17.66 -3.98
CA ALA A 190 -23.69 16.35 -4.49
C ALA A 190 -23.87 16.23 -6.02
N LYS A 191 -25.01 16.76 -6.57
CA LYS A 191 -25.25 16.78 -8.02
C LYS A 191 -24.12 17.51 -8.78
N ALA A 192 -23.63 18.62 -8.27
CA ALA A 192 -22.53 19.35 -8.93
C ALA A 192 -21.27 18.48 -9.06
N PHE A 193 -20.92 17.74 -8.02
CA PHE A 193 -19.76 16.83 -8.02
C PHE A 193 -19.97 15.60 -8.91
N PHE A 194 -21.14 14.99 -8.90
CA PHE A 194 -21.45 13.90 -9.82
C PHE A 194 -21.46 14.36 -11.29
N ARG A 195 -21.96 15.57 -11.60
CA ARG A 195 -21.86 16.14 -12.97
C ARG A 195 -20.39 16.29 -13.40
N ARG A 196 -19.52 16.77 -12.51
CA ARG A 196 -18.10 16.89 -12.84
C ARG A 196 -17.46 15.52 -13.05
N ALA A 197 -17.74 14.52 -12.21
CA ALA A 197 -17.27 13.15 -12.41
C ALA A 197 -17.73 12.58 -13.77
N ARG A 198 -19.00 12.79 -14.15
CA ARG A 198 -19.53 12.41 -15.47
C ARG A 198 -18.79 13.12 -16.62
N GLN A 199 -18.52 14.43 -16.48
CA GLN A 199 -17.89 15.22 -17.54
C GLN A 199 -16.46 14.80 -17.84
N ILE A 200 -15.68 14.40 -16.83
CA ILE A 200 -14.27 14.00 -17.00
C ILE A 200 -14.16 12.76 -17.89
N ALA A 201 -14.91 11.71 -17.60
CA ALA A 201 -14.92 10.49 -18.40
C ALA A 201 -16.26 9.76 -18.25
N PRO A 202 -17.29 10.05 -19.08
CA PRO A 202 -18.64 9.49 -18.93
C PRO A 202 -18.71 7.97 -19.02
N GLU A 203 -17.85 7.36 -19.83
CA GLU A 203 -17.84 5.90 -20.04
C GLU A 203 -16.99 5.13 -19.01
N SER A 204 -16.29 5.82 -18.13
CA SER A 204 -15.54 5.18 -17.05
C SER A 204 -16.49 4.56 -16.00
N PRO A 205 -16.01 3.68 -15.12
CA PRO A 205 -16.82 3.17 -14.01
C PRO A 205 -17.41 4.30 -13.14
N PHE A 206 -16.61 5.33 -12.80
CA PHE A 206 -17.08 6.46 -12.00
C PHE A 206 -18.03 7.38 -12.77
N GLY A 207 -17.84 7.56 -14.08
CA GLY A 207 -18.74 8.35 -14.93
C GLY A 207 -20.13 7.71 -15.01
N ARG A 208 -20.19 6.41 -15.29
CA ARG A 208 -21.45 5.65 -15.30
C ARG A 208 -22.14 5.66 -13.92
N ALA A 209 -21.37 5.42 -12.86
CA ALA A 209 -21.92 5.49 -11.51
C ALA A 209 -22.43 6.88 -11.14
N ALA A 210 -21.77 7.95 -11.56
CA ALA A 210 -22.24 9.33 -11.38
C ALA A 210 -23.55 9.61 -12.12
N ILE A 211 -23.75 9.09 -13.33
CA ILE A 211 -25.00 9.20 -14.08
C ILE A 211 -26.14 8.54 -13.30
N GLU A 212 -25.92 7.34 -12.75
CA GLU A 212 -26.91 6.63 -11.93
C GLU A 212 -27.28 7.43 -10.67
N ARG A 213 -26.29 8.02 -10.00
CA ARG A 213 -26.52 8.87 -8.81
C ARG A 213 -27.31 10.13 -9.15
N LEU A 214 -27.01 10.78 -10.28
CA LEU A 214 -27.77 11.95 -10.75
C LEU A 214 -29.25 11.61 -11.02
N ARG A 215 -29.51 10.49 -11.68
CA ARG A 215 -30.88 9.98 -11.89
C ARG A 215 -31.61 9.75 -10.57
N ALA A 216 -30.94 9.09 -9.61
CA ALA A 216 -31.51 8.84 -8.28
C ALA A 216 -31.82 10.12 -7.49
N LEU A 217 -31.09 11.21 -7.78
CA LEU A 217 -31.31 12.54 -7.21
C LEU A 217 -32.31 13.39 -8.02
N GLY A 218 -33.03 12.79 -8.99
CA GLY A 218 -34.07 13.44 -9.77
C GLY A 218 -33.56 14.30 -10.93
N GLU A 219 -32.31 14.12 -11.36
CA GLU A 219 -31.79 14.73 -12.58
C GLU A 219 -32.05 13.78 -13.77
N GLY A 220 -32.97 14.17 -14.65
CA GLY A 220 -33.24 13.45 -15.89
C GLY A 220 -32.01 13.40 -16.80
N SER A 221 -31.94 12.35 -17.63
CA SER A 221 -30.88 12.13 -18.63
C SER A 221 -30.79 13.27 -19.64
#